data_8e10e1f446e751739fd600fcc0972f27
#
_entry.id   8e10e1f446e751739fd600fcc0972f27
#
_cell.length_a   1.000
_cell.length_b   1.000
_cell.length_c   1.000
_cell.angle_alpha   90.00
_cell.angle_beta   90.00
_cell.angle_gamma   90.00
#
_symmetry.space_group_name_H-M   'P 1'
#
loop_
_entity.id
_entity.type
_entity.pdbx_description
1 polymer ?
#
loop_
_entity_poly.entity_id
_entity_poly.type
_entity_poly.pdbx_seq_one_letter_code
_entity_poly.pdbx_strand_id
1 'polypeptide(L)'
;LLKASAGGGGKGMRVIERAEDFKAALESCKREAISSFGDDKVLAEKYLTRPRHIEIQVFADTHGNCVYLHERDCSVQRRHQKVLEEAPAPGMITKRRNEMGEAAVAAAKAVGYVGAGTVEFIANQDGSFYFMEMNTRLQVEHPVTEMITGTDLVEWQLRVAAGQPLPKTQDELTIHGHSIEARIYAENPEKGFLPSIGTLRHMDTPNAVSFELGGTPGGAPAAVRIDSGVREGDAISPFYDPMIAKLIVWGADRTQA
;
A
#
# COMPACT_ATOMS: atom_id res chain seq x y z
N LEU A 1 -7.32 16.20 13.92
CA LEU A 1 -6.84 16.40 12.57
C LEU A 1 -7.93 17.03 11.70
N LEU A 2 -7.61 18.08 10.97
CA LEU A 2 -8.42 18.58 9.86
C LEU A 2 -7.82 18.09 8.54
N LYS A 3 -8.65 17.69 7.59
CA LYS A 3 -8.24 17.30 6.24
C LYS A 3 -9.27 17.74 5.19
N ALA A 4 -8.81 18.06 3.98
CA ALA A 4 -9.69 18.32 2.85
C ALA A 4 -10.52 17.06 2.52
N SER A 5 -11.82 17.21 2.30
CA SER A 5 -12.72 16.08 1.98
C SER A 5 -12.37 15.44 0.62
N ALA A 6 -11.99 16.26 -0.36
CA ALA A 6 -11.54 15.80 -1.68
C ALA A 6 -10.02 15.61 -1.75
N GLY A 7 -9.32 15.65 -0.60
CA GLY A 7 -7.86 15.62 -0.53
C GLY A 7 -7.26 14.22 -0.60
N GLY A 8 -5.97 14.17 -0.91
CA GLY A 8 -5.16 12.97 -0.92
C GLY A 8 -3.68 13.28 -0.75
N GLY A 9 -2.84 12.25 -0.46
CA GLY A 9 -1.39 12.42 -0.35
C GLY A 9 -0.93 13.36 0.76
N GLY A 10 -1.71 13.55 1.82
CA GLY A 10 -1.37 14.39 2.96
C GLY A 10 -1.50 15.91 2.73
N LYS A 11 -1.95 16.35 1.55
CA LYS A 11 -2.19 17.76 1.26
C LYS A 11 -3.43 18.28 1.98
N GLY A 12 -3.36 19.52 2.49
CA GLY A 12 -4.48 20.13 3.18
C GLY A 12 -4.78 19.55 4.57
N MET A 13 -3.79 18.89 5.21
CA MET A 13 -3.93 18.34 6.55
C MET A 13 -3.37 19.28 7.61
N ARG A 14 -4.08 19.41 8.75
CA ARG A 14 -3.64 20.21 9.91
C ARG A 14 -3.92 19.47 11.21
N VAL A 15 -2.87 19.19 11.97
CA VAL A 15 -2.99 18.70 13.34
C VAL A 15 -3.30 19.86 14.25
N ILE A 16 -4.26 19.71 15.14
CA ILE A 16 -4.68 20.74 16.10
C ILE A 16 -4.59 20.13 17.48
N GLU A 17 -3.72 20.69 18.30
CA GLU A 17 -3.49 20.25 19.68
C GLU A 17 -4.30 21.09 20.68
N ARG A 18 -4.58 22.38 20.34
CA ARG A 18 -5.27 23.31 21.21
C ARG A 18 -6.49 23.90 20.53
N ALA A 19 -7.59 24.04 21.26
CA ALA A 19 -8.85 24.55 20.74
C ALA A 19 -8.71 25.95 20.12
N GLU A 20 -7.84 26.79 20.65
CA GLU A 20 -7.59 28.16 20.18
C GLU A 20 -7.02 28.22 18.75
N ASP A 21 -6.27 27.17 18.33
CA ASP A 21 -5.66 27.09 17.02
C ASP A 21 -6.64 26.61 15.92
N PHE A 22 -7.83 26.12 16.32
CA PHE A 22 -8.78 25.47 15.42
C PHE A 22 -9.21 26.38 14.26
N LYS A 23 -9.61 27.63 14.54
CA LYS A 23 -10.15 28.55 13.53
C LYS A 23 -9.11 28.86 12.45
N ALA A 24 -7.89 29.20 12.87
CA ALA A 24 -6.80 29.52 11.93
C ALA A 24 -6.40 28.31 11.09
N ALA A 25 -6.33 27.12 11.70
CA ALA A 25 -6.05 25.88 11.02
C ALA A 25 -7.15 25.50 10.01
N LEU A 26 -8.42 25.66 10.37
CA LEU A 26 -9.56 25.42 9.48
C LEU A 26 -9.52 26.30 8.24
N GLU A 27 -9.30 27.61 8.41
CA GLU A 27 -9.21 28.54 7.29
C GLU A 27 -8.00 28.25 6.38
N SER A 28 -6.87 27.88 6.97
CA SER A 28 -5.69 27.46 6.23
C SER A 28 -5.95 26.17 5.42
N CYS A 29 -6.61 25.17 6.04
CA CYS A 29 -6.99 23.92 5.40
C CYS A 29 -7.94 24.18 4.21
N LYS A 30 -8.96 25.02 4.39
CA LYS A 30 -9.92 25.39 3.34
C LYS A 30 -9.25 26.06 2.15
N ARG A 31 -8.34 27.02 2.38
CA ARG A 31 -7.61 27.69 1.28
C ARG A 31 -6.81 26.69 0.46
N GLU A 32 -6.11 25.77 1.13
CA GLU A 32 -5.34 24.75 0.43
C GLU A 32 -6.24 23.75 -0.29
N ALA A 33 -7.38 23.37 0.30
CA ALA A 33 -8.36 22.48 -0.30
C ALA A 33 -8.92 23.05 -1.61
N ILE A 34 -9.32 24.32 -1.62
CA ILE A 34 -9.78 25.00 -2.84
C ILE A 34 -8.68 25.04 -3.90
N SER A 35 -7.47 25.45 -3.53
CA SER A 35 -6.38 25.62 -4.51
C SER A 35 -5.90 24.29 -5.11
N SER A 36 -5.96 23.19 -4.34
CA SER A 36 -5.44 21.89 -4.76
C SER A 36 -6.50 20.96 -5.33
N PHE A 37 -7.76 21.08 -4.90
CA PHE A 37 -8.83 20.13 -5.20
C PHE A 37 -10.14 20.78 -5.70
N GLY A 38 -10.24 22.12 -5.68
CA GLY A 38 -11.42 22.83 -6.14
C GLY A 38 -12.64 22.77 -5.19
N ASP A 39 -12.49 22.21 -3.99
CA ASP A 39 -13.55 22.08 -2.97
C ASP A 39 -13.00 22.51 -1.59
N ASP A 40 -13.77 23.33 -0.85
CA ASP A 40 -13.37 23.82 0.47
C ASP A 40 -13.90 22.99 1.65
N LYS A 41 -14.56 21.86 1.36
CA LYS A 41 -15.06 20.96 2.40
C LYS A 41 -13.92 20.33 3.19
N VAL A 42 -14.03 20.39 4.50
CA VAL A 42 -13.03 19.86 5.45
C VAL A 42 -13.70 18.91 6.41
N LEU A 43 -13.02 17.80 6.67
CA LEU A 43 -13.38 16.82 7.68
C LEU A 43 -12.53 17.03 8.94
N ALA A 44 -13.13 16.80 10.11
CA ALA A 44 -12.43 16.77 11.37
C ALA A 44 -12.43 15.34 11.92
N GLU A 45 -11.25 14.84 12.21
CA GLU A 45 -11.06 13.46 12.69
C GLU A 45 -10.19 13.43 13.95
N LYS A 46 -10.35 12.38 14.76
CA LYS A 46 -9.46 12.14 15.89
C LYS A 46 -8.05 11.85 15.38
N TYR A 47 -7.06 12.58 15.90
CA TYR A 47 -5.66 12.34 15.58
C TYR A 47 -5.06 11.29 16.51
N LEU A 48 -4.40 10.29 15.94
CA LEU A 48 -3.69 9.25 16.67
C LEU A 48 -2.19 9.55 16.66
N THR A 49 -1.55 9.55 17.83
CA THR A 49 -0.16 9.99 17.98
C THR A 49 0.87 8.91 17.72
N ARG A 50 0.49 7.63 17.81
CA ARG A 50 1.37 6.47 17.56
C ARG A 50 0.64 5.39 16.74
N PRO A 51 0.09 5.75 15.59
CA PRO A 51 -0.63 4.79 14.78
C PRO A 51 0.33 3.88 14.01
N ARG A 52 -0.20 2.71 13.64
CA ARG A 52 0.30 1.92 12.52
C ARG A 52 -0.60 2.12 11.32
N HIS A 53 -0.01 2.17 10.15
CA HIS A 53 -0.72 2.16 8.87
C HIS A 53 -0.84 0.71 8.42
N ILE A 54 -2.01 0.13 8.63
CA ILE A 54 -2.32 -1.25 8.23
C ILE A 54 -3.32 -1.19 7.09
N GLU A 55 -3.08 -1.97 6.06
CA GLU A 55 -3.96 -2.01 4.90
C GLU A 55 -4.33 -3.44 4.54
N ILE A 56 -5.54 -3.63 4.04
CA ILE A 56 -6.07 -4.93 3.64
C ILE A 56 -6.23 -4.97 2.13
N GLN A 57 -5.55 -5.91 1.47
CA GLN A 57 -5.79 -6.18 0.07
C GLN A 57 -7.14 -6.85 -0.10
N VAL A 58 -8.04 -6.24 -0.85
CA VAL A 58 -9.31 -6.87 -1.26
C VAL A 58 -9.29 -7.16 -2.75
N PHE A 59 -10.06 -8.16 -3.14
CA PHE A 59 -10.31 -8.47 -4.54
C PHE A 59 -11.76 -8.94 -4.70
N ALA A 60 -12.46 -8.36 -5.69
CA ALA A 60 -13.84 -8.71 -5.96
C ALA A 60 -14.07 -8.97 -7.46
N ASP A 61 -15.03 -9.83 -7.77
CA ASP A 61 -15.45 -10.13 -9.14
C ASP A 61 -16.88 -9.63 -9.44
N THR A 62 -17.31 -9.80 -10.67
CA THR A 62 -18.66 -9.45 -11.11
C THR A 62 -19.73 -10.46 -10.70
N HIS A 63 -19.35 -11.57 -10.07
CA HIS A 63 -20.25 -12.64 -9.63
C HIS A 63 -20.68 -12.48 -8.16
N GLY A 64 -20.23 -11.40 -7.49
CA GLY A 64 -20.53 -11.10 -6.10
C GLY A 64 -19.55 -11.69 -5.08
N ASN A 65 -18.49 -12.36 -5.55
CA ASN A 65 -17.42 -12.82 -4.68
C ASN A 65 -16.50 -11.66 -4.32
N CYS A 66 -16.09 -11.60 -3.06
CA CYS A 66 -15.10 -10.65 -2.57
C CYS A 66 -14.30 -11.31 -1.46
N VAL A 67 -12.98 -11.31 -1.61
CA VAL A 67 -12.03 -11.89 -0.65
C VAL A 67 -11.04 -10.83 -0.17
N TYR A 68 -10.40 -11.07 0.97
CA TYR A 68 -9.22 -10.32 1.40
C TYR A 68 -7.98 -11.20 1.40
N LEU A 69 -6.86 -10.64 0.93
CA LEU A 69 -5.58 -11.32 0.82
C LEU A 69 -4.62 -10.88 1.95
N HIS A 70 -5.17 -10.83 3.14
CA HIS A 70 -4.48 -10.45 4.37
C HIS A 70 -4.00 -8.99 4.38
N GLU A 71 -3.23 -8.64 5.40
CA GLU A 71 -2.78 -7.28 5.66
C GLU A 71 -1.32 -7.06 5.27
N ARG A 72 -1.02 -5.79 5.01
CA ARG A 72 0.32 -5.22 4.94
C ARG A 72 0.51 -4.16 6.01
N ASP A 73 1.72 -4.00 6.51
CA ASP A 73 2.13 -2.88 7.32
C ASP A 73 2.92 -1.89 6.46
N CYS A 74 2.42 -0.68 6.36
CA CYS A 74 3.02 0.41 5.59
C CYS A 74 3.37 1.59 6.50
N SER A 75 3.72 1.33 7.75
CA SER A 75 3.98 2.38 8.76
C SER A 75 5.30 3.12 8.54
N VAL A 76 6.26 2.53 7.81
CA VAL A 76 7.54 3.17 7.51
C VAL A 76 7.37 4.14 6.35
N GLN A 77 7.23 5.40 6.67
CA GLN A 77 6.91 6.46 5.72
C GLN A 77 7.82 7.66 5.89
N ARG A 78 8.05 8.39 4.80
CA ARG A 78 8.69 9.70 4.80
C ARG A 78 7.71 10.74 4.25
N ARG A 79 7.27 11.68 5.09
CA ARG A 79 6.31 12.73 4.70
C ARG A 79 5.06 12.16 4.02
N HIS A 80 4.45 11.12 4.64
CA HIS A 80 3.28 10.38 4.13
C HIS A 80 3.53 9.52 2.88
N GLN A 81 4.77 9.42 2.41
CA GLN A 81 5.15 8.51 1.34
C GLN A 81 5.65 7.19 1.94
N LYS A 82 5.04 6.09 1.56
CA LYS A 82 5.48 4.74 1.94
C LYS A 82 6.89 4.49 1.39
N VAL A 83 7.76 3.87 2.19
CA VAL A 83 9.16 3.59 1.85
C VAL A 83 9.49 2.12 2.00
N LEU A 84 8.99 1.51 3.10
CA LEU A 84 9.07 0.09 3.35
C LEU A 84 7.68 -0.44 3.67
N GLU A 85 7.35 -1.58 3.09
CA GLU A 85 6.11 -2.30 3.31
C GLU A 85 6.43 -3.75 3.66
N GLU A 86 5.66 -4.35 4.55
CA GLU A 86 5.85 -5.74 4.93
C GLU A 86 4.52 -6.49 5.09
N ALA A 87 4.54 -7.77 4.79
CA ALA A 87 3.42 -8.69 4.98
C ALA A 87 3.93 -10.05 5.50
N PRO A 88 3.21 -10.64 6.50
CA PRO A 88 2.12 -10.04 7.27
C PRO A 88 2.61 -8.96 8.23
N ALA A 89 1.70 -8.12 8.74
CA ALA A 89 2.04 -7.08 9.70
C ALA A 89 2.61 -7.65 11.01
N PRO A 90 3.77 -7.17 11.51
CA PRO A 90 4.38 -7.69 12.73
C PRO A 90 3.44 -7.62 13.94
N GLY A 91 3.35 -8.72 14.69
CA GLY A 91 2.51 -8.79 15.89
C GLY A 91 1.01 -8.77 15.63
N MET A 92 0.57 -8.93 14.39
CA MET A 92 -0.86 -9.05 14.05
C MET A 92 -1.38 -10.41 14.49
N ILE A 93 -2.33 -10.40 15.43
CA ILE A 93 -3.01 -11.63 15.87
C ILE A 93 -4.13 -12.02 14.89
N THR A 94 -4.38 -13.32 14.74
CA THR A 94 -5.38 -13.86 13.80
C THR A 94 -6.76 -13.23 13.96
N LYS A 95 -7.22 -13.04 15.21
CA LYS A 95 -8.53 -12.42 15.47
C LYS A 95 -8.61 -11.03 14.83
N ARG A 96 -7.62 -10.17 15.05
CA ARG A 96 -7.62 -8.80 14.49
C ARG A 96 -7.49 -8.81 12.97
N ARG A 97 -6.66 -9.68 12.42
CA ARG A 97 -6.54 -9.87 10.96
C ARG A 97 -7.89 -10.18 10.34
N ASN A 98 -8.65 -11.09 10.93
CA ASN A 98 -9.97 -11.46 10.44
C ASN A 98 -10.95 -10.30 10.57
N GLU A 99 -11.00 -9.62 11.72
CA GLU A 99 -11.89 -8.47 11.94
C GLU A 99 -11.62 -7.35 10.92
N MET A 100 -10.34 -7.04 10.65
CA MET A 100 -9.96 -6.03 9.65
C MET A 100 -10.26 -6.51 8.23
N GLY A 101 -10.01 -7.78 7.93
CA GLY A 101 -10.32 -8.39 6.62
C GLY A 101 -11.81 -8.35 6.32
N GLU A 102 -12.65 -8.75 7.28
CA GLU A 102 -14.11 -8.72 7.16
C GLU A 102 -14.63 -7.28 7.00
N ALA A 103 -14.09 -6.33 7.76
CA ALA A 103 -14.42 -4.91 7.61
C ALA A 103 -14.06 -4.37 6.22
N ALA A 104 -12.90 -4.77 5.67
CA ALA A 104 -12.48 -4.38 4.34
C ALA A 104 -13.38 -4.96 3.24
N VAL A 105 -13.76 -6.24 3.35
CA VAL A 105 -14.70 -6.88 2.43
C VAL A 105 -16.08 -6.21 2.52
N ALA A 106 -16.55 -5.89 3.73
CA ALA A 106 -17.82 -5.18 3.92
C ALA A 106 -17.81 -3.80 3.26
N ALA A 107 -16.72 -3.05 3.41
CA ALA A 107 -16.54 -1.75 2.76
C ALA A 107 -16.55 -1.87 1.22
N ALA A 108 -15.81 -2.82 0.66
CA ALA A 108 -15.77 -3.06 -0.79
C ALA A 108 -17.15 -3.45 -1.35
N LYS A 109 -17.86 -4.35 -0.67
CA LYS A 109 -19.21 -4.79 -1.06
C LYS A 109 -20.23 -3.65 -0.98
N ALA A 110 -20.14 -2.78 0.02
CA ALA A 110 -21.07 -1.66 0.21
C ALA A 110 -21.07 -0.68 -0.98
N VAL A 111 -19.95 -0.58 -1.71
CA VAL A 111 -19.83 0.28 -2.90
C VAL A 111 -19.88 -0.50 -4.21
N GLY A 112 -20.16 -1.81 -4.17
CA GLY A 112 -20.20 -2.65 -5.37
C GLY A 112 -18.86 -2.75 -6.09
N TYR A 113 -17.75 -2.74 -5.33
CA TYR A 113 -16.40 -2.73 -5.91
C TYR A 113 -16.08 -4.01 -6.67
N VAL A 114 -15.37 -3.88 -7.80
CA VAL A 114 -14.87 -4.99 -8.61
C VAL A 114 -13.40 -4.73 -8.97
N GLY A 115 -12.58 -5.76 -8.88
CA GLY A 115 -11.14 -5.72 -9.16
C GLY A 115 -10.28 -5.68 -7.89
N ALA A 116 -8.99 -5.35 -8.09
CA ALA A 116 -8.03 -5.18 -7.01
C ALA A 116 -8.22 -3.86 -6.31
N GLY A 117 -8.43 -3.87 -5.01
CA GLY A 117 -8.53 -2.67 -4.17
C GLY A 117 -7.84 -2.87 -2.83
N THR A 118 -7.61 -1.79 -2.13
CA THR A 118 -7.00 -1.83 -0.81
C THR A 118 -7.77 -0.93 0.13
N VAL A 119 -8.14 -1.46 1.29
CA VAL A 119 -8.77 -0.69 2.37
C VAL A 119 -7.71 -0.38 3.41
N GLU A 120 -7.47 0.90 3.62
CA GLU A 120 -6.46 1.40 4.55
C GLU A 120 -7.08 1.71 5.91
N PHE A 121 -6.38 1.29 6.95
CA PHE A 121 -6.74 1.50 8.34
C PHE A 121 -5.62 2.15 9.11
N ILE A 122 -6.01 2.96 10.08
CA ILE A 122 -5.11 3.45 11.12
C ILE A 122 -5.35 2.62 12.39
N ALA A 123 -4.31 1.94 12.87
CA ALA A 123 -4.40 1.00 13.98
C ALA A 123 -3.59 1.50 15.19
N ASN A 124 -4.19 1.40 16.38
CA ASN A 124 -3.55 1.72 17.64
C ASN A 124 -2.83 0.53 18.28
N GLN A 125 -1.99 0.83 19.26
CA GLN A 125 -1.30 -0.18 20.08
C GLN A 125 -2.26 -0.99 20.96
N ASP A 126 -3.39 -0.41 21.36
CA ASP A 126 -4.43 -1.06 22.17
C ASP A 126 -5.30 -2.05 21.38
N GLY A 127 -5.10 -2.09 20.08
CA GLY A 127 -5.83 -2.98 19.18
C GLY A 127 -7.02 -2.36 18.47
N SER A 128 -7.40 -1.15 18.81
CA SER A 128 -8.43 -0.43 18.05
C SER A 128 -7.91 -0.07 16.66
N PHE A 129 -8.79 -0.10 15.68
CA PHE A 129 -8.48 0.33 14.31
C PHE A 129 -9.64 1.13 13.72
N TYR A 130 -9.32 2.01 12.80
CA TYR A 130 -10.27 2.91 12.18
C TYR A 130 -10.05 2.94 10.68
N PHE A 131 -11.14 2.95 9.92
CA PHE A 131 -11.12 3.13 8.47
C PHE A 131 -10.49 4.49 8.13
N MET A 132 -9.62 4.52 7.15
CA MET A 132 -8.99 5.74 6.66
C MET A 132 -9.45 6.07 5.24
N GLU A 133 -9.22 5.17 4.30
CA GLU A 133 -9.64 5.32 2.91
C GLU A 133 -9.65 3.98 2.17
N MET A 134 -10.20 3.97 0.96
CA MET A 134 -10.09 2.86 0.04
C MET A 134 -9.38 3.31 -1.24
N ASN A 135 -8.30 2.62 -1.59
CA ASN A 135 -7.64 2.79 -2.87
C ASN A 135 -8.25 1.83 -3.90
N THR A 136 -8.91 2.41 -4.90
CA THR A 136 -9.65 1.66 -5.94
C THR A 136 -8.74 1.30 -7.13
N ARG A 137 -7.59 0.73 -6.83
CA ARG A 137 -6.56 0.33 -7.80
C ARG A 137 -5.61 -0.69 -7.19
N LEU A 138 -4.85 -1.38 -8.02
CA LEU A 138 -3.68 -2.12 -7.56
C LEU A 138 -2.64 -1.13 -7.01
N GLN A 139 -2.06 -1.43 -5.87
CA GLN A 139 -1.06 -0.58 -5.23
C GLN A 139 0.37 -1.01 -5.55
N VAL A 140 1.33 -0.11 -5.33
CA VAL A 140 2.77 -0.35 -5.55
C VAL A 140 3.24 -1.56 -4.74
N GLU A 141 2.80 -1.66 -3.51
CA GLU A 141 3.18 -2.65 -2.50
C GLU A 141 2.47 -4.01 -2.59
N HIS A 142 1.70 -4.26 -3.67
CA HIS A 142 1.05 -5.55 -3.87
C HIS A 142 2.00 -6.77 -3.87
N PRO A 143 3.28 -6.63 -4.27
CA PRO A 143 4.18 -7.78 -4.33
C PRO A 143 4.39 -8.48 -2.99
N VAL A 144 4.38 -7.77 -1.84
CA VAL A 144 4.52 -8.45 -0.55
C VAL A 144 3.32 -9.36 -0.24
N THR A 145 2.12 -8.99 -0.69
CA THR A 145 0.93 -9.85 -0.62
C THR A 145 1.06 -11.06 -1.53
N GLU A 146 1.50 -10.86 -2.78
CA GLU A 146 1.73 -11.96 -3.74
C GLU A 146 2.73 -12.96 -3.20
N MET A 147 3.83 -12.48 -2.62
CA MET A 147 4.90 -13.33 -2.09
C MET A 147 4.45 -14.21 -0.91
N ILE A 148 3.56 -13.72 -0.04
CA ILE A 148 3.08 -14.51 1.10
C ILE A 148 1.86 -15.37 0.80
N THR A 149 1.12 -15.09 -0.30
CA THR A 149 -0.12 -15.83 -0.65
C THR A 149 0.04 -16.75 -1.85
N GLY A 150 1.15 -16.63 -2.59
CA GLY A 150 1.36 -17.37 -3.84
C GLY A 150 0.30 -17.04 -4.90
N THR A 151 -0.04 -15.76 -5.03
CA THR A 151 -1.01 -15.25 -6.00
C THR A 151 -0.36 -14.26 -6.95
N ASP A 152 -0.90 -14.12 -8.17
CA ASP A 152 -0.58 -13.05 -9.12
C ASP A 152 -1.81 -12.14 -9.25
N LEU A 153 -1.74 -10.97 -8.63
CA LEU A 153 -2.88 -10.04 -8.61
C LEU A 153 -3.10 -9.36 -9.95
N VAL A 154 -2.07 -9.25 -10.78
CA VAL A 154 -2.21 -8.72 -12.15
C VAL A 154 -2.94 -9.74 -13.02
N GLU A 155 -2.60 -11.03 -12.93
CA GLU A 155 -3.34 -12.09 -13.59
C GLU A 155 -4.80 -12.11 -13.13
N TRP A 156 -5.05 -11.96 -11.83
CA TRP A 156 -6.41 -11.90 -11.31
C TRP A 156 -7.21 -10.71 -11.88
N GLN A 157 -6.57 -9.54 -12.05
CA GLN A 157 -7.22 -8.40 -12.70
C GLN A 157 -7.63 -8.72 -14.13
N LEU A 158 -6.76 -9.38 -14.90
CA LEU A 158 -7.07 -9.76 -16.28
C LEU A 158 -8.21 -10.80 -16.34
N ARG A 159 -8.19 -11.81 -15.46
CA ARG A 159 -9.24 -12.82 -15.35
C ARG A 159 -10.60 -12.21 -15.01
N VAL A 160 -10.66 -11.37 -13.99
CA VAL A 160 -11.89 -10.70 -13.56
C VAL A 160 -12.39 -9.73 -14.64
N ALA A 161 -11.51 -8.98 -15.28
CA ALA A 161 -11.87 -8.13 -16.41
C ALA A 161 -12.43 -8.92 -17.61
N ALA A 162 -11.98 -10.16 -17.78
CA ALA A 162 -12.54 -11.09 -18.77
C ALA A 162 -13.85 -11.77 -18.33
N GLY A 163 -14.42 -11.37 -17.18
CA GLY A 163 -15.68 -11.90 -16.65
C GLY A 163 -15.55 -13.24 -15.91
N GLN A 164 -14.33 -13.69 -15.59
CA GLN A 164 -14.12 -14.92 -14.83
C GLN A 164 -14.36 -14.68 -13.33
N PRO A 165 -14.77 -15.70 -12.56
CA PRO A 165 -14.82 -15.63 -11.13
C PRO A 165 -13.41 -15.53 -10.51
N LEU A 166 -13.34 -15.13 -9.24
CA LEU A 166 -12.08 -15.15 -8.49
C LEU A 166 -11.44 -16.54 -8.54
N PRO A 167 -10.11 -16.64 -8.73
CA PRO A 167 -9.40 -17.92 -8.82
C PRO A 167 -9.35 -18.71 -7.51
N LYS A 168 -9.53 -18.04 -6.36
CA LYS A 168 -9.51 -18.64 -5.02
C LYS A 168 -10.65 -18.11 -4.15
N THR A 169 -11.14 -18.98 -3.28
CA THR A 169 -12.04 -18.62 -2.19
C THR A 169 -11.25 -18.08 -0.99
N GLN A 170 -11.94 -17.51 0.02
CA GLN A 170 -11.26 -17.01 1.22
C GLN A 170 -10.50 -18.10 1.99
N ASP A 171 -11.03 -19.30 2.07
CA ASP A 171 -10.43 -20.42 2.82
C ASP A 171 -9.17 -20.98 2.14
N GLU A 172 -8.99 -20.73 0.86
CA GLU A 172 -7.80 -21.12 0.09
C GLU A 172 -6.65 -20.10 0.18
N LEU A 173 -6.91 -18.92 0.78
CA LEU A 173 -5.92 -17.87 0.95
C LEU A 173 -5.21 -18.04 2.29
N THR A 174 -3.98 -18.51 2.24
CA THR A 174 -3.13 -18.77 3.40
C THR A 174 -1.85 -17.94 3.37
N ILE A 175 -1.29 -17.66 4.54
CA ILE A 175 -0.03 -16.92 4.68
C ILE A 175 1.13 -17.92 4.73
N HIS A 176 2.14 -17.70 3.90
CA HIS A 176 3.38 -18.46 3.87
C HIS A 176 4.58 -17.53 4.01
N GLY A 177 5.32 -17.65 5.11
CA GLY A 177 6.50 -16.84 5.37
C GLY A 177 6.21 -15.35 5.64
N HIS A 178 7.18 -14.54 5.28
CA HIS A 178 7.17 -13.10 5.47
C HIS A 178 7.85 -12.41 4.29
N SER A 179 7.34 -11.28 3.84
CA SER A 179 7.92 -10.51 2.75
C SER A 179 8.04 -9.04 3.11
N ILE A 180 9.12 -8.43 2.65
CA ILE A 180 9.40 -6.99 2.82
C ILE A 180 9.69 -6.39 1.45
N GLU A 181 9.10 -5.24 1.18
CA GLU A 181 9.37 -4.42 -0.02
C GLU A 181 10.07 -3.13 0.39
N ALA A 182 11.08 -2.74 -0.38
CA ALA A 182 11.72 -1.43 -0.31
C ALA A 182 11.57 -0.72 -1.64
N ARG A 183 11.07 0.52 -1.59
CA ARG A 183 10.99 1.37 -2.78
C ARG A 183 12.33 2.04 -3.05
N ILE A 184 12.82 1.94 -4.27
CA ILE A 184 14.10 2.52 -4.70
C ILE A 184 13.82 3.81 -5.48
N TYR A 185 14.33 4.92 -4.95
CA TYR A 185 14.12 6.25 -5.49
C TYR A 185 15.40 6.87 -6.03
N ALA A 186 15.31 7.50 -7.21
CA ALA A 186 16.35 8.40 -7.72
C ALA A 186 16.23 9.78 -7.03
N GLU A 187 16.64 9.84 -5.77
CA GLU A 187 16.58 11.03 -4.91
C GLU A 187 17.95 11.29 -4.26
N ASN A 188 18.22 12.55 -3.93
CA ASN A 188 19.43 12.94 -3.21
C ASN A 188 19.12 13.27 -1.74
N PRO A 189 19.47 12.39 -0.77
CA PRO A 189 19.22 12.62 0.65
C PRO A 189 19.90 13.88 1.20
N GLU A 190 21.11 14.21 0.73
CA GLU A 190 21.88 15.38 1.17
C GLU A 190 21.21 16.70 0.74
N LYS A 191 20.43 16.68 -0.33
CA LYS A 191 19.65 17.80 -0.84
C LYS A 191 18.17 17.72 -0.42
N GLY A 192 17.87 17.10 0.71
CA GLY A 192 16.52 16.99 1.23
C GLY A 192 15.59 16.10 0.39
N PHE A 193 16.16 15.08 -0.26
CA PHE A 193 15.44 14.11 -1.11
C PHE A 193 14.83 14.75 -2.36
N LEU A 194 15.51 15.73 -2.94
CA LEU A 194 15.13 16.22 -4.27
C LEU A 194 15.39 15.13 -5.32
N PRO A 195 14.54 15.02 -6.35
CA PRO A 195 14.77 14.09 -7.45
C PRO A 195 16.13 14.29 -8.11
N SER A 196 16.83 13.17 -8.34
CA SER A 196 18.10 13.13 -9.07
C SER A 196 17.82 12.74 -10.52
N ILE A 197 17.75 13.74 -11.39
CA ILE A 197 17.53 13.54 -12.83
C ILE A 197 18.88 13.29 -13.54
N GLY A 198 18.86 12.57 -14.63
CA GLY A 198 20.06 12.28 -15.43
C GLY A 198 20.04 10.88 -16.01
N THR A 199 21.19 10.39 -16.43
CA THR A 199 21.35 9.03 -16.98
C THR A 199 21.79 8.06 -15.90
N LEU A 200 21.13 6.93 -15.78
CA LEU A 200 21.51 5.81 -14.92
C LEU A 200 22.72 5.10 -15.52
N ARG A 201 23.91 5.46 -15.06
CA ARG A 201 25.18 5.01 -15.68
C ARG A 201 25.57 3.60 -15.32
N HIS A 202 25.12 3.14 -14.15
CA HIS A 202 25.42 1.80 -13.65
C HIS A 202 24.24 1.27 -12.85
N MET A 203 23.86 0.03 -13.12
CA MET A 203 22.82 -0.69 -12.41
C MET A 203 23.24 -2.15 -12.26
N ASP A 204 23.68 -2.48 -11.06
CA ASP A 204 23.93 -3.87 -10.67
C ASP A 204 22.91 -4.30 -9.63
N THR A 205 22.23 -5.40 -9.89
CA THR A 205 21.17 -5.92 -9.03
C THR A 205 21.51 -7.34 -8.62
N PRO A 206 21.12 -7.78 -7.40
CA PRO A 206 21.26 -9.18 -7.05
C PRO A 206 20.49 -10.06 -8.03
N ASN A 207 20.93 -11.32 -8.18
CA ASN A 207 20.19 -12.29 -8.98
C ASN A 207 18.78 -12.44 -8.42
N ALA A 208 17.83 -11.81 -9.10
CA ALA A 208 16.43 -11.87 -8.77
C ALA A 208 15.77 -12.92 -9.64
N VAL A 209 14.77 -13.58 -9.09
CA VAL A 209 13.95 -14.50 -9.87
C VAL A 209 12.71 -13.73 -10.29
N SER A 210 12.31 -13.88 -11.54
CA SER A 210 10.99 -13.47 -11.97
C SER A 210 9.96 -14.16 -11.08
N PHE A 211 8.91 -13.43 -10.70
CA PHE A 211 7.81 -14.03 -9.95
C PHE A 211 7.18 -15.14 -10.79
N GLU A 212 7.35 -16.37 -10.35
CA GLU A 212 6.69 -17.54 -10.94
C GLU A 212 5.51 -17.94 -10.05
N LEU A 213 4.33 -17.96 -10.62
CA LEU A 213 3.13 -18.48 -9.99
C LEU A 213 3.35 -19.92 -9.50
N GLY A 214 3.08 -20.14 -8.23
CA GLY A 214 3.18 -21.46 -7.62
C GLY A 214 4.53 -21.78 -6.98
N GLY A 215 5.48 -20.86 -7.01
CA GLY A 215 6.80 -21.05 -6.39
C GLY A 215 7.66 -22.09 -7.10
N THR A 216 8.86 -22.30 -6.58
CA THR A 216 9.70 -23.44 -6.96
C THR A 216 8.99 -24.76 -6.65
N PRO A 217 9.35 -25.88 -7.31
CA PRO A 217 8.90 -27.21 -6.92
C PRO A 217 9.19 -27.43 -5.43
N GLY A 218 8.15 -27.45 -4.60
CA GLY A 218 8.26 -27.43 -3.14
C GLY A 218 7.60 -26.23 -2.49
N GLY A 219 7.08 -25.26 -3.25
CA GLY A 219 6.17 -24.20 -2.77
C GLY A 219 6.83 -22.99 -2.12
N ALA A 220 8.17 -22.86 -2.15
CA ALA A 220 8.83 -21.65 -1.66
C ALA A 220 8.88 -20.59 -2.76
N PRO A 221 8.45 -19.35 -2.52
CA PRO A 221 8.67 -18.24 -3.44
C PRO A 221 10.16 -17.94 -3.58
N ALA A 222 10.52 -17.20 -4.63
CA ALA A 222 11.87 -16.70 -4.80
C ALA A 222 12.25 -15.79 -3.62
N ALA A 223 13.48 -15.93 -3.12
CA ALA A 223 13.96 -15.13 -2.01
C ALA A 223 14.08 -13.63 -2.34
N VAL A 224 14.27 -13.28 -3.63
CA VAL A 224 14.43 -11.91 -4.10
C VAL A 224 13.65 -11.71 -5.40
N ARG A 225 12.87 -10.61 -5.44
CA ARG A 225 12.18 -10.10 -6.64
C ARG A 225 12.53 -8.62 -6.82
N ILE A 226 12.74 -8.23 -8.06
CA ILE A 226 12.96 -6.81 -8.42
C ILE A 226 11.97 -6.43 -9.52
N ASP A 227 11.10 -5.47 -9.23
CA ASP A 227 10.23 -4.85 -10.21
C ASP A 227 10.85 -3.51 -10.59
N SER A 228 11.40 -3.39 -11.80
CA SER A 228 12.10 -2.19 -12.26
C SER A 228 11.41 -1.55 -13.45
N GLY A 229 11.31 -0.23 -13.42
CA GLY A 229 10.87 0.60 -14.54
C GLY A 229 12.02 1.15 -15.39
N VAL A 230 13.27 0.83 -15.04
CA VAL A 230 14.46 1.37 -15.70
C VAL A 230 15.49 0.28 -15.95
N ARG A 231 16.43 0.56 -16.86
CA ARG A 231 17.63 -0.24 -17.17
C ARG A 231 18.85 0.64 -17.13
N GLU A 232 20.01 0.04 -17.06
CA GLU A 232 21.27 0.77 -17.23
C GLU A 232 21.26 1.51 -18.58
N GLY A 233 21.64 2.79 -18.54
CA GLY A 233 21.58 3.69 -19.69
C GLY A 233 20.32 4.52 -19.83
N ASP A 234 19.25 4.18 -19.11
CA ASP A 234 17.98 4.93 -19.17
C ASP A 234 18.11 6.32 -18.52
N ALA A 235 17.31 7.26 -19.04
CA ALA A 235 17.22 8.61 -18.50
C ALA A 235 16.16 8.66 -17.37
N ILE A 236 16.58 9.17 -16.22
CA ILE A 236 15.67 9.53 -15.13
C ILE A 236 15.11 10.92 -15.41
N SER A 237 13.84 11.01 -15.69
CA SER A 237 13.13 12.21 -16.14
C SER A 237 12.50 12.97 -14.97
N PRO A 238 12.40 14.32 -15.03
CA PRO A 238 11.64 15.09 -14.04
C PRO A 238 10.12 15.01 -14.20
N PHE A 239 9.63 14.35 -15.25
CA PHE A 239 8.21 14.29 -15.59
C PHE A 239 7.47 13.13 -14.92
N TYR A 240 8.18 12.19 -14.33
CA TYR A 240 7.65 11.01 -13.66
C TYR A 240 8.08 10.98 -12.20
N ASP A 241 7.42 10.13 -11.41
CA ASP A 241 7.82 9.82 -10.04
C ASP A 241 9.29 9.32 -10.04
N PRO A 242 10.12 9.79 -9.10
CA PRO A 242 11.53 9.35 -9.01
C PRO A 242 11.70 7.90 -8.55
N MET A 243 10.65 7.17 -8.21
CA MET A 243 10.71 5.73 -7.92
C MET A 243 11.10 4.97 -9.19
N ILE A 244 12.25 4.30 -9.16
CA ILE A 244 12.81 3.60 -10.32
C ILE A 244 12.66 2.09 -10.24
N ALA A 245 12.56 1.55 -9.03
CA ALA A 245 12.41 0.12 -8.82
C ALA A 245 11.80 -0.16 -7.44
N LYS A 246 11.42 -1.43 -7.24
CA LYS A 246 11.08 -2.02 -5.95
C LYS A 246 11.95 -3.25 -5.75
N LEU A 247 12.53 -3.38 -4.57
CA LEU A 247 13.20 -4.59 -4.11
C LEU A 247 12.27 -5.30 -3.15
N ILE A 248 11.91 -6.52 -3.46
CA ILE A 248 11.04 -7.36 -2.63
C ILE A 248 11.83 -8.59 -2.21
N VAL A 249 11.80 -8.90 -0.93
CA VAL A 249 12.45 -10.08 -0.35
C VAL A 249 11.44 -10.95 0.37
N TRP A 250 11.70 -12.25 0.41
CA TRP A 250 10.88 -13.22 1.12
C TRP A 250 11.73 -14.16 1.96
N GLY A 251 11.24 -14.53 3.12
CA GLY A 251 11.83 -15.54 3.99
C GLY A 251 10.76 -16.39 4.68
N ALA A 252 11.14 -17.52 5.25
CA ALA A 252 10.21 -18.36 6.01
C ALA A 252 9.67 -17.65 7.27
N ASP A 253 10.39 -16.66 7.75
CA ASP A 253 9.99 -15.76 8.81
C ASP A 253 10.56 -14.34 8.57
N ARG A 254 10.19 -13.38 9.44
CA ARG A 254 10.61 -11.98 9.31
C ARG A 254 12.12 -11.76 9.43
N THR A 255 12.81 -12.62 10.15
CA THR A 255 14.27 -12.51 10.36
C THR A 255 15.03 -12.92 9.10
N GLN A 256 14.47 -13.87 8.33
CA GLN A 256 15.04 -14.32 7.07
C GLN A 256 14.71 -13.37 5.91
N ALA A 257 13.54 -12.73 5.94
CA ALA A 257 13.18 -11.70 4.99
C ALA A 257 13.95 -10.40 5.26
#